data_ef0244811dac3dbd3abce336ce53329e
#
_entry.id   ef0244811dac3dbd3abce336ce53329e
#
_cell.length_a   1.000
_cell.length_b   1.000
_cell.length_c   1.000
_cell.angle_alpha   90.00
_cell.angle_beta   90.00
_cell.angle_gamma   90.00
#
_symmetry.space_group_name_H-M   'P 1'
#
loop_
_entity.id
_entity.type
_entity.pdbx_description
1 polymer ?
#
loop_
_entity_poly.entity_id
_entity_poly.type
_entity_poly.pdbx_seq_one_letter_code
_entity_poly.pdbx_strand_id
1 'polypeptide(L)'
;MQTKTVFSVAAASALALGNSMATLVAYFPLDGNFDDASGNGNNGTMFGGVTYGDGASAIGGGQAAIFDGAAGTYGAVNTGLNLSGKANFSVAMWVSGDGTVGSDDRVFSEGSSTNNNPLFNIGTHNQGADGTVDFYIRNGAAAQTLNHYHSPGTAFDGTWHHIAVVGGDDGLLDLYIDGVLDGTADYTMVPSFDGITDTTTIGGILRATDCCNFSGSIDDVSLWDSDLSPAQISALAGGASATAVSAIPEPSAALLGLTGLLLAFRRRR
;
A
#
# COMPACT_ATOMS: atom_id res chain seq x y z
N MET A 1 -39.89 57.72 -22.11
CA MET A 1 -38.80 56.82 -22.50
C MET A 1 -38.35 56.10 -21.23
N GLN A 2 -38.89 54.87 -21.02
CA GLN A 2 -38.58 54.10 -19.80
C GLN A 2 -37.52 53.05 -20.14
N THR A 3 -36.37 53.19 -19.49
CA THR A 3 -35.24 52.25 -19.59
C THR A 3 -35.51 51.03 -18.73
N LYS A 4 -35.69 49.86 -19.35
CA LYS A 4 -35.79 48.59 -18.65
C LYS A 4 -34.40 48.09 -18.31
N THR A 5 -34.09 48.04 -17.01
CA THR A 5 -32.87 47.39 -16.50
C THR A 5 -33.11 45.90 -16.46
N VAL A 6 -32.38 45.14 -17.28
CA VAL A 6 -32.38 43.67 -17.26
C VAL A 6 -31.35 43.21 -16.23
N PHE A 7 -31.82 42.61 -15.15
CA PHE A 7 -30.97 41.90 -14.20
C PHE A 7 -30.67 40.50 -14.75
N SER A 8 -29.45 40.29 -15.23
CA SER A 8 -28.94 38.93 -15.48
C SER A 8 -28.57 38.26 -14.17
N VAL A 9 -29.37 37.28 -13.77
CA VAL A 9 -29.01 36.36 -12.71
C VAL A 9 -28.04 35.34 -13.30
N ALA A 10 -26.75 35.50 -13.00
CA ALA A 10 -25.75 34.47 -13.29
C ALA A 10 -25.91 33.35 -12.24
N ALA A 11 -26.47 32.22 -12.65
CA ALA A 11 -26.46 31.02 -11.84
C ALA A 11 -25.00 30.54 -11.67
N ALA A 12 -24.46 30.68 -10.50
CA ALA A 12 -23.19 30.07 -10.13
C ALA A 12 -23.46 28.56 -9.91
N SER A 13 -23.12 27.75 -10.90
CA SER A 13 -23.06 26.30 -10.72
C SER A 13 -21.93 26.02 -9.71
N ALA A 14 -22.28 25.71 -8.48
CA ALA A 14 -21.35 25.12 -7.54
C ALA A 14 -21.03 23.70 -8.06
N LEU A 15 -19.89 23.53 -8.74
CA LEU A 15 -19.31 22.20 -8.87
C LEU A 15 -19.04 21.71 -7.46
N ALA A 16 -19.77 20.72 -7.02
CA ALA A 16 -19.39 19.92 -5.87
C ALA A 16 -18.12 19.15 -6.29
N LEU A 17 -16.96 19.71 -5.94
CA LEU A 17 -15.71 18.98 -5.98
C LEU A 17 -15.82 17.89 -4.90
N GLY A 18 -16.12 16.68 -5.33
CA GLY A 18 -16.04 15.53 -4.45
C GLY A 18 -14.62 15.48 -3.90
N ASN A 19 -14.47 15.51 -2.58
CA ASN A 19 -13.21 15.16 -1.97
C ASN A 19 -12.98 13.69 -2.32
N SER A 20 -11.99 13.39 -3.16
CA SER A 20 -11.49 12.05 -3.28
C SER A 20 -10.82 11.72 -1.97
N MET A 21 -11.27 10.67 -1.33
CA MET A 21 -10.68 10.13 -0.11
C MET A 21 -10.03 8.80 -0.50
N ALA A 22 -8.89 8.52 0.08
CA ALA A 22 -8.24 7.24 -0.14
C ALA A 22 -9.16 6.09 0.33
N THR A 23 -9.35 5.09 -0.53
CA THR A 23 -10.20 3.95 -0.24
C THR A 23 -9.41 2.86 0.44
N LEU A 24 -9.58 2.74 1.75
CA LEU A 24 -8.96 1.68 2.55
C LEU A 24 -9.68 0.34 2.27
N VAL A 25 -8.93 -0.65 1.79
CA VAL A 25 -9.44 -2.00 1.49
C VAL A 25 -9.32 -2.91 2.70
N ALA A 26 -8.17 -2.92 3.35
CA ALA A 26 -7.92 -3.69 4.56
C ALA A 26 -6.88 -2.98 5.43
N TYR A 27 -6.97 -3.19 6.74
CA TYR A 27 -5.99 -2.70 7.71
C TYR A 27 -5.79 -3.74 8.79
N PHE A 28 -4.57 -4.22 8.91
CA PHE A 28 -4.14 -5.22 9.88
C PHE A 28 -3.17 -4.59 10.86
N PRO A 29 -3.62 -4.19 12.07
CA PRO A 29 -2.74 -3.67 13.10
C PRO A 29 -1.74 -4.71 13.59
N LEU A 30 -2.06 -6.00 13.46
CA LEU A 30 -1.25 -7.14 13.92
C LEU A 30 -1.02 -7.15 15.45
N ASP A 31 -1.92 -6.52 16.19
CA ASP A 31 -1.96 -6.47 17.66
C ASP A 31 -2.48 -7.78 18.27
N GLY A 32 -1.72 -8.87 18.13
CA GLY A 32 -2.05 -10.18 18.68
C GLY A 32 -3.01 -11.03 17.83
N ASN A 33 -3.47 -10.53 16.68
CA ASN A 33 -4.33 -11.26 15.73
C ASN A 33 -4.14 -10.75 14.30
N PHE A 34 -4.89 -11.35 13.35
CA PHE A 34 -4.90 -10.93 11.95
C PHE A 34 -6.30 -10.45 11.53
N ASP A 35 -6.96 -9.70 12.41
CA ASP A 35 -8.28 -9.14 12.14
C ASP A 35 -8.15 -7.84 11.33
N ASP A 36 -9.08 -7.65 10.40
CA ASP A 36 -9.19 -6.44 9.59
C ASP A 36 -9.88 -5.33 10.37
N ALA A 37 -9.14 -4.31 10.74
CA ALA A 37 -9.62 -3.13 11.44
C ALA A 37 -10.17 -2.02 10.51
N SER A 38 -10.18 -2.24 9.18
CA SER A 38 -10.78 -1.28 8.23
C SER A 38 -12.30 -1.22 8.30
N GLY A 39 -12.93 -2.27 8.82
CA GLY A 39 -14.38 -2.45 8.84
C GLY A 39 -14.93 -3.17 7.61
N ASN A 40 -14.09 -3.58 6.66
CA ASN A 40 -14.52 -4.28 5.44
C ASN A 40 -14.63 -5.82 5.63
N GLY A 41 -14.12 -6.35 6.74
CA GLY A 41 -14.26 -7.76 7.11
C GLY A 41 -13.30 -8.70 6.37
N ASN A 42 -12.17 -8.19 5.89
CA ASN A 42 -11.13 -8.95 5.20
C ASN A 42 -10.18 -9.66 6.19
N ASN A 43 -10.73 -10.29 7.21
CA ASN A 43 -9.93 -10.98 8.21
C ASN A 43 -9.04 -12.06 7.59
N GLY A 44 -7.87 -12.27 8.18
CA GLY A 44 -6.92 -13.28 7.77
C GLY A 44 -6.69 -14.34 8.83
N THR A 45 -5.84 -15.30 8.48
CA THR A 45 -5.40 -16.38 9.36
C THR A 45 -3.88 -16.45 9.33
N MET A 46 -3.26 -16.54 10.51
CA MET A 46 -1.83 -16.80 10.65
C MET A 46 -1.55 -18.30 10.62
N PHE A 47 -0.47 -18.67 9.93
CA PHE A 47 -0.01 -20.03 9.76
C PHE A 47 1.43 -20.18 10.28
N GLY A 48 1.80 -21.39 10.63
CA GLY A 48 3.14 -21.74 11.08
C GLY A 48 3.51 -21.17 12.44
N GLY A 49 4.74 -20.72 12.58
CA GLY A 49 5.35 -20.27 13.83
C GLY A 49 5.16 -18.78 14.13
N VAL A 50 4.16 -18.11 13.54
CA VAL A 50 3.94 -16.67 13.81
C VAL A 50 3.66 -16.44 15.28
N THR A 51 4.39 -15.53 15.89
CA THR A 51 4.20 -15.06 17.26
C THR A 51 3.96 -13.55 17.27
N TYR A 52 3.72 -12.96 18.44
CA TYR A 52 3.53 -11.53 18.58
C TYR A 52 4.48 -10.97 19.63
N GLY A 53 5.03 -9.80 19.36
CA GLY A 53 5.98 -9.11 20.22
C GLY A 53 5.83 -7.60 20.12
N ASP A 54 6.84 -6.85 20.59
CA ASP A 54 6.80 -5.40 20.61
C ASP A 54 6.67 -4.82 19.19
N GLY A 55 5.68 -3.97 18.99
CA GLY A 55 5.40 -3.27 17.74
C GLY A 55 6.32 -2.07 17.51
N ALA A 56 6.14 -1.41 16.38
CA ALA A 56 6.91 -0.24 16.00
C ALA A 56 6.64 0.93 16.96
N SER A 57 7.68 1.48 17.56
CA SER A 57 7.55 2.57 18.53
C SER A 57 6.96 3.85 17.94
N ALA A 58 7.11 4.06 16.63
CA ALA A 58 6.57 5.23 15.94
C ALA A 58 5.03 5.28 15.96
N ILE A 59 4.36 4.12 16.02
CA ILE A 59 2.90 4.02 16.12
C ILE A 59 2.38 3.95 17.56
N GLY A 60 3.24 4.25 18.53
CA GLY A 60 2.86 4.23 19.95
C GLY A 60 3.07 2.89 20.64
N GLY A 61 3.73 1.95 20.00
CA GLY A 61 3.91 0.59 20.46
C GLY A 61 2.73 -0.30 20.03
N GLY A 62 2.29 -1.19 20.88
CA GLY A 62 1.35 -2.26 20.54
C GLY A 62 2.10 -3.56 20.33
N GLN A 63 1.54 -4.46 19.54
CA GLN A 63 2.20 -5.69 19.14
C GLN A 63 2.42 -5.71 17.63
N ALA A 64 3.42 -6.46 17.19
CA ALA A 64 3.69 -6.78 15.81
C ALA A 64 3.65 -8.30 15.62
N ALA A 65 3.34 -8.76 14.41
CA ALA A 65 3.54 -10.15 14.06
C ALA A 65 5.02 -10.43 13.80
N ILE A 66 5.53 -11.49 14.42
CA ILE A 66 6.91 -11.96 14.29
C ILE A 66 6.90 -13.25 13.47
N PHE A 67 7.62 -13.23 12.36
CA PHE A 67 7.78 -14.33 11.42
C PHE A 67 9.17 -14.95 11.62
N ASP A 68 9.23 -16.28 11.66
CA ASP A 68 10.48 -17.03 11.94
C ASP A 68 11.26 -17.43 10.67
N GLY A 69 10.76 -17.08 9.49
CA GLY A 69 11.33 -17.44 8.20
C GLY A 69 11.19 -18.92 7.83
N ALA A 70 10.55 -19.72 8.68
CA ALA A 70 10.36 -21.14 8.39
C ALA A 70 9.28 -21.36 7.31
N ALA A 71 9.42 -22.44 6.55
CA ALA A 71 8.43 -22.83 5.56
C ALA A 71 7.04 -23.01 6.22
N GLY A 72 6.01 -22.43 5.61
CA GLY A 72 4.64 -22.44 6.13
C GLY A 72 4.35 -21.35 7.15
N THR A 73 5.27 -20.41 7.40
CA THR A 73 5.05 -19.26 8.31
C THR A 73 4.66 -18.03 7.49
N TYR A 74 3.38 -17.69 7.51
CA TYR A 74 2.80 -16.51 6.84
C TYR A 74 1.41 -16.19 7.38
N GLY A 75 0.93 -14.99 7.12
CA GLY A 75 -0.48 -14.64 7.26
C GLY A 75 -1.17 -14.69 5.89
N ALA A 76 -2.37 -15.22 5.81
CA ALA A 76 -3.17 -15.20 4.58
C ALA A 76 -4.55 -14.61 4.81
N VAL A 77 -4.96 -13.69 3.95
CA VAL A 77 -6.35 -13.23 3.85
C VAL A 77 -7.13 -14.30 3.10
N ASN A 78 -8.27 -14.69 3.63
CA ASN A 78 -9.05 -15.86 3.13
C ASN A 78 -9.59 -15.67 1.71
N THR A 79 -9.62 -14.45 1.21
CA THR A 79 -9.99 -14.10 -0.16
C THR A 79 -8.95 -13.13 -0.70
N GLY A 80 -8.39 -13.39 -1.86
CA GLY A 80 -7.47 -12.44 -2.48
C GLY A 80 -8.11 -11.07 -2.63
N LEU A 81 -7.41 -10.01 -2.20
CA LEU A 81 -7.92 -8.65 -2.25
C LEU A 81 -7.80 -8.03 -3.64
N ASN A 82 -6.97 -8.66 -4.49
CA ASN A 82 -6.78 -8.29 -5.90
C ASN A 82 -6.43 -6.81 -6.09
N LEU A 83 -5.53 -6.29 -5.26
CA LEU A 83 -4.98 -4.94 -5.43
C LEU A 83 -4.26 -4.79 -6.76
N SER A 84 -3.53 -5.83 -7.14
CA SER A 84 -2.82 -5.92 -8.40
C SER A 84 -3.72 -5.81 -9.64
N GLY A 85 -5.03 -5.99 -9.50
CA GLY A 85 -6.02 -5.75 -10.55
C GLY A 85 -6.60 -4.34 -10.57
N LYS A 86 -6.16 -3.46 -9.66
CA LYS A 86 -6.63 -2.08 -9.58
C LYS A 86 -5.79 -1.15 -10.45
N ALA A 87 -6.41 -0.09 -10.99
CA ALA A 87 -5.69 0.93 -11.74
C ALA A 87 -4.76 1.73 -10.82
N ASN A 88 -5.23 2.02 -9.62
CA ASN A 88 -4.50 2.70 -8.56
C ASN A 88 -4.52 1.84 -7.32
N PHE A 89 -3.41 1.74 -6.63
CA PHE A 89 -3.33 1.00 -5.37
C PHE A 89 -2.19 1.52 -4.50
N SER A 90 -2.28 1.22 -3.21
CA SER A 90 -1.14 1.41 -2.30
C SER A 90 -1.09 0.27 -1.29
N VAL A 91 0.14 -0.09 -0.92
CA VAL A 91 0.45 -1.03 0.16
C VAL A 91 1.42 -0.35 1.09
N ALA A 92 1.11 -0.26 2.37
CA ALA A 92 1.99 0.36 3.36
C ALA A 92 2.05 -0.50 4.61
N MET A 93 3.22 -0.53 5.26
CA MET A 93 3.44 -1.31 6.47
C MET A 93 4.72 -0.87 7.19
N TRP A 94 4.82 -1.22 8.46
CA TRP A 94 6.07 -1.20 9.20
C TRP A 94 6.75 -2.56 9.12
N VAL A 95 8.06 -2.56 8.92
CA VAL A 95 8.88 -3.76 8.83
C VAL A 95 10.13 -3.62 9.69
N SER A 96 10.56 -4.72 10.31
CA SER A 96 11.85 -4.83 10.96
C SER A 96 12.40 -6.22 10.67
N GLY A 97 13.44 -6.30 9.87
CA GLY A 97 14.08 -7.54 9.47
C GLY A 97 15.52 -7.30 9.11
N ASP A 98 16.35 -8.31 9.32
CA ASP A 98 17.74 -8.28 8.91
C ASP A 98 17.87 -8.84 7.49
N GLY A 99 17.99 -7.96 6.50
CA GLY A 99 18.15 -8.30 5.08
C GLY A 99 19.42 -9.12 4.78
N THR A 100 20.23 -9.39 5.79
CA THR A 100 21.41 -10.26 5.66
C THR A 100 21.10 -11.76 5.82
N VAL A 101 19.90 -12.12 6.29
CA VAL A 101 19.49 -13.50 6.66
C VAL A 101 18.58 -14.11 5.61
N GLY A 102 18.52 -13.80 4.45
CA GLY A 102 17.73 -14.39 3.41
C GLY A 102 17.75 -13.51 2.17
N SER A 103 17.59 -14.13 1.05
CA SER A 103 17.33 -13.42 -0.18
C SER A 103 15.96 -13.85 -0.71
N ASP A 104 15.21 -12.90 -1.30
CA ASP A 104 13.91 -13.20 -1.88
C ASP A 104 12.77 -13.45 -0.85
N ASP A 105 12.95 -12.99 0.39
CA ASP A 105 11.91 -13.10 1.43
C ASP A 105 10.83 -12.04 1.20
N ARG A 106 9.55 -12.41 1.40
CA ARG A 106 8.44 -11.53 1.05
C ARG A 106 7.66 -11.07 2.27
N VAL A 107 7.51 -9.75 2.39
CA VAL A 107 6.67 -9.14 3.43
C VAL A 107 5.22 -9.03 2.97
N PHE A 108 5.00 -8.93 1.65
CA PHE A 108 3.67 -8.89 1.04
C PHE A 108 3.66 -9.61 -0.30
N SER A 109 2.58 -10.35 -0.58
CA SER A 109 2.37 -10.99 -1.87
C SER A 109 0.90 -11.12 -2.22
N GLU A 110 0.58 -10.93 -3.49
CA GLU A 110 -0.67 -11.39 -4.10
C GLU A 110 -0.37 -12.38 -5.21
N GLY A 111 -1.18 -13.43 -5.31
CA GLY A 111 -0.98 -14.47 -6.28
C GLY A 111 -2.12 -15.46 -6.37
N SER A 112 -1.84 -16.59 -6.99
CA SER A 112 -2.75 -17.73 -7.05
C SER A 112 -2.26 -18.85 -6.15
N SER A 113 -3.12 -19.30 -5.24
CA SER A 113 -2.82 -20.42 -4.32
C SER A 113 -2.57 -21.75 -5.04
N THR A 114 -3.02 -21.88 -6.30
CA THR A 114 -2.92 -23.11 -7.09
C THR A 114 -1.89 -23.05 -8.21
N ASN A 115 -1.42 -21.86 -8.59
CA ASN A 115 -0.46 -21.63 -9.65
C ASN A 115 0.72 -20.79 -9.16
N ASN A 116 1.80 -20.79 -9.96
CA ASN A 116 2.94 -19.91 -9.69
C ASN A 116 2.80 -18.52 -10.34
N ASN A 117 1.70 -18.25 -11.03
CA ASN A 117 1.40 -17.01 -11.72
C ASN A 117 -0.10 -16.68 -11.54
N PRO A 118 -0.47 -15.42 -11.47
CA PRO A 118 0.39 -14.23 -11.39
C PRO A 118 1.08 -14.08 -10.03
N LEU A 119 2.01 -13.13 -9.92
CA LEU A 119 2.65 -12.74 -8.67
C LEU A 119 2.84 -11.22 -8.61
N PHE A 120 2.54 -10.65 -7.47
CA PHE A 120 2.82 -9.28 -7.08
C PHE A 120 3.48 -9.32 -5.71
N ASN A 121 4.75 -8.97 -5.59
CA ASN A 121 5.55 -9.18 -4.39
C ASN A 121 6.29 -7.94 -3.95
N ILE A 122 6.36 -7.75 -2.64
CA ILE A 122 7.23 -6.78 -1.96
C ILE A 122 8.05 -7.57 -0.95
N GLY A 123 9.35 -7.31 -0.88
CA GLY A 123 10.21 -8.02 0.08
C GLY A 123 11.65 -7.57 0.11
N THR A 124 12.51 -8.44 0.57
CA THR A 124 13.97 -8.23 0.60
C THR A 124 14.59 -8.46 -0.78
N HIS A 125 15.81 -7.99 -0.98
CA HIS A 125 16.56 -8.16 -2.24
C HIS A 125 16.59 -9.63 -2.69
N ASN A 126 16.23 -9.89 -3.93
CA ASN A 126 16.07 -11.26 -4.46
C ASN A 126 17.37 -12.05 -4.66
N GLN A 127 18.51 -11.38 -4.73
CA GLN A 127 19.82 -11.99 -4.99
C GLN A 127 20.93 -11.43 -4.08
N GLY A 128 20.57 -10.65 -3.07
CA GLY A 128 21.50 -9.96 -2.21
C GLY A 128 21.04 -9.92 -0.76
N ALA A 129 21.90 -9.40 0.08
CA ALA A 129 21.68 -9.19 1.50
C ALA A 129 22.12 -7.76 1.85
N ASP A 130 21.58 -6.79 1.13
CA ASP A 130 21.97 -5.37 1.24
C ASP A 130 20.89 -4.52 1.95
N GLY A 131 19.80 -5.15 2.40
CA GLY A 131 18.72 -4.50 3.12
C GLY A 131 17.77 -3.67 2.25
N THR A 132 17.93 -3.70 0.93
CA THR A 132 17.04 -2.97 0.02
C THR A 132 15.68 -3.65 -0.11
N VAL A 133 14.66 -2.85 -0.46
CA VAL A 133 13.32 -3.37 -0.77
C VAL A 133 13.29 -3.81 -2.23
N ASP A 134 12.84 -5.05 -2.46
CA ASP A 134 12.61 -5.61 -3.79
C ASP A 134 11.14 -5.59 -4.15
N PHE A 135 10.88 -5.24 -5.39
CA PHE A 135 9.55 -5.26 -5.97
C PHE A 135 9.54 -6.09 -7.26
N TYR A 136 8.59 -7.03 -7.35
CA TYR A 136 8.50 -7.95 -8.47
C TYR A 136 7.06 -8.18 -8.91
N ILE A 137 6.81 -8.05 -10.22
CA ILE A 137 5.50 -8.29 -10.80
C ILE A 137 5.63 -9.25 -11.98
N ARG A 138 4.80 -10.30 -11.98
CA ARG A 138 4.70 -11.28 -13.04
C ARG A 138 3.23 -11.58 -13.33
N ASN A 139 2.83 -11.52 -14.59
CA ASN A 139 1.45 -11.77 -15.00
C ASN A 139 1.08 -13.26 -15.07
N GLY A 140 -0.17 -13.56 -15.40
CA GLY A 140 -0.68 -14.93 -15.51
C GLY A 140 0.01 -15.78 -16.57
N ALA A 141 0.55 -15.15 -17.63
CA ALA A 141 1.35 -15.82 -18.66
C ALA A 141 2.85 -15.96 -18.31
N ALA A 142 3.23 -15.70 -17.05
CA ALA A 142 4.60 -15.71 -16.55
C ALA A 142 5.51 -14.62 -17.14
N ALA A 143 4.99 -13.65 -17.88
CA ALA A 143 5.79 -12.52 -18.33
C ALA A 143 6.03 -11.56 -17.18
N GLN A 144 7.29 -11.19 -17.00
CA GLN A 144 7.70 -10.22 -15.98
C GLN A 144 7.36 -8.82 -16.49
N THR A 145 6.48 -8.12 -15.78
CA THR A 145 6.10 -6.74 -16.09
C THR A 145 6.94 -5.75 -15.30
N LEU A 146 7.42 -6.16 -14.14
CA LEU A 146 8.49 -5.53 -13.39
C LEU A 146 9.43 -6.61 -12.87
N ASN A 147 10.67 -6.59 -13.34
CA ASN A 147 11.66 -7.61 -13.03
C ASN A 147 12.65 -7.13 -11.97
N HIS A 148 12.26 -7.27 -10.72
CA HIS A 148 13.09 -6.92 -9.55
C HIS A 148 13.62 -5.48 -9.56
N TYR A 149 12.76 -4.57 -9.12
CA TYR A 149 13.19 -3.21 -8.80
C TYR A 149 13.68 -3.18 -7.36
N HIS A 150 14.92 -2.73 -7.16
CA HIS A 150 15.52 -2.57 -5.84
C HIS A 150 15.53 -1.10 -5.44
N SER A 151 15.14 -0.82 -4.20
CA SER A 151 15.20 0.54 -3.65
C SER A 151 16.64 1.05 -3.59
N PRO A 152 16.87 2.35 -3.80
CA PRO A 152 18.17 2.98 -3.48
C PRO A 152 18.51 2.92 -1.99
N GLY A 153 17.52 3.11 -1.12
CA GLY A 153 17.67 3.04 0.34
C GLY A 153 17.45 1.65 0.90
N THR A 154 17.72 1.49 2.19
CA THR A 154 17.56 0.25 2.94
C THR A 154 16.39 0.34 3.91
N ALA A 155 15.64 -0.75 4.08
CA ALA A 155 14.58 -0.90 5.06
C ALA A 155 14.66 -2.22 5.85
N PHE A 156 15.61 -3.10 5.49
CA PHE A 156 15.84 -4.37 6.16
C PHE A 156 17.24 -4.39 6.77
N ASP A 157 17.48 -3.53 7.75
CA ASP A 157 18.75 -3.35 8.44
C ASP A 157 18.70 -3.76 9.93
N GLY A 158 17.60 -4.40 10.35
CA GLY A 158 17.36 -4.83 11.73
C GLY A 158 16.65 -3.78 12.58
N THR A 159 16.35 -2.61 12.05
CA THR A 159 15.54 -1.59 12.73
C THR A 159 14.14 -1.46 12.10
N TRP A 160 13.23 -0.75 12.77
CA TRP A 160 11.91 -0.50 12.24
C TRP A 160 11.94 0.58 11.16
N HIS A 161 11.40 0.26 9.99
CA HIS A 161 11.18 1.19 8.90
C HIS A 161 9.73 1.10 8.40
N HIS A 162 9.17 2.23 8.01
CA HIS A 162 7.91 2.26 7.29
C HIS A 162 8.19 2.18 5.78
N ILE A 163 7.59 1.20 5.10
CA ILE A 163 7.65 1.11 3.65
C ILE A 163 6.25 1.33 3.07
N ALA A 164 6.18 2.04 1.95
CA ALA A 164 4.96 2.15 1.18
C ALA A 164 5.24 2.06 -0.32
N VAL A 165 4.37 1.35 -1.02
CA VAL A 165 4.42 1.20 -2.46
C VAL A 165 3.12 1.73 -3.04
N VAL A 166 3.22 2.63 -4.00
CA VAL A 166 2.10 3.29 -4.66
C VAL A 166 2.19 3.02 -6.16
N GLY A 167 1.16 2.42 -6.71
CA GLY A 167 1.02 2.22 -8.15
C GLY A 167 -0.12 3.08 -8.69
N GLY A 168 0.18 3.90 -9.70
CA GLY A 168 -0.76 4.79 -10.36
C GLY A 168 -1.13 4.35 -11.78
N ASP A 169 -2.19 4.94 -12.33
CA ASP A 169 -2.63 4.75 -13.70
C ASP A 169 -1.71 5.42 -14.73
N ASP A 170 -0.72 6.18 -14.26
CA ASP A 170 0.37 6.77 -15.06
C ASP A 170 1.47 5.76 -15.45
N GLY A 171 1.39 4.53 -14.91
CA GLY A 171 2.39 3.48 -15.17
C GLY A 171 3.65 3.61 -14.33
N LEU A 172 3.63 4.43 -13.29
CA LEU A 172 4.72 4.58 -12.34
C LEU A 172 4.39 3.85 -11.03
N LEU A 173 5.44 3.28 -10.46
CA LEU A 173 5.43 2.69 -9.14
C LEU A 173 6.39 3.47 -8.26
N ASP A 174 5.85 4.15 -7.27
CA ASP A 174 6.62 4.90 -6.30
C ASP A 174 6.85 4.07 -5.03
N LEU A 175 8.10 4.01 -4.60
CA LEU A 175 8.51 3.40 -3.35
C LEU A 175 8.91 4.48 -2.35
N TYR A 176 8.37 4.38 -1.14
CA TYR A 176 8.67 5.27 -0.03
C TYR A 176 9.29 4.47 1.11
N ILE A 177 10.32 5.04 1.74
CA ILE A 177 10.90 4.57 3.01
C ILE A 177 10.78 5.70 4.02
N ASP A 178 10.26 5.42 5.21
CA ASP A 178 10.05 6.37 6.31
C ASP A 178 9.30 7.65 5.89
N GLY A 179 8.32 7.50 5.00
CA GLY A 179 7.49 8.59 4.52
C GLY A 179 8.12 9.46 3.43
N VAL A 180 9.33 9.14 2.97
CA VAL A 180 10.08 9.87 1.93
C VAL A 180 10.16 9.03 0.66
N LEU A 181 9.90 9.66 -0.49
CA LEU A 181 10.08 8.99 -1.79
C LEU A 181 11.54 8.55 -1.95
N ASP A 182 11.74 7.26 -2.07
CA ASP A 182 13.05 6.63 -2.21
C ASP A 182 13.38 6.29 -3.67
N GLY A 183 12.37 5.89 -4.45
CA GLY A 183 12.57 5.60 -5.85
C GLY A 183 11.26 5.40 -6.62
N THR A 184 11.38 5.43 -7.94
CA THR A 184 10.28 5.24 -8.89
C THR A 184 10.69 4.26 -9.98
N ALA A 185 9.81 3.35 -10.34
CA ALA A 185 10.02 2.39 -11.43
C ALA A 185 8.89 2.48 -12.46
N ASP A 186 9.23 2.32 -13.73
CA ASP A 186 8.23 2.05 -14.76
C ASP A 186 7.68 0.64 -14.59
N TYR A 187 6.36 0.49 -14.62
CA TYR A 187 5.74 -0.82 -14.54
C TYR A 187 4.50 -0.92 -15.42
N THR A 188 4.13 -2.14 -15.72
CA THR A 188 2.87 -2.43 -16.42
C THR A 188 2.14 -3.51 -15.64
N MET A 189 1.16 -3.11 -14.85
CA MET A 189 0.34 -4.05 -14.11
C MET A 189 -0.76 -4.64 -14.96
N VAL A 190 -1.45 -3.84 -15.68
CA VAL A 190 -2.71 -4.13 -16.33
C VAL A 190 -2.55 -4.24 -17.83
N PRO A 191 -3.31 -5.03 -18.50
CA PRO A 191 -4.38 -5.96 -18.11
C PRO A 191 -3.85 -7.36 -17.85
N SER A 192 -2.62 -7.48 -17.53
CA SER A 192 -1.87 -8.73 -17.51
C SER A 192 -2.10 -9.57 -16.25
N PHE A 193 -2.77 -9.02 -15.26
CA PHE A 193 -3.33 -9.78 -14.16
C PHE A 193 -4.68 -10.40 -14.55
N ASP A 194 -4.70 -11.03 -15.71
CA ASP A 194 -5.83 -11.82 -16.20
C ASP A 194 -5.98 -13.15 -15.44
N GLY A 195 -5.01 -13.44 -14.58
CA GLY A 195 -5.05 -14.58 -13.69
C GLY A 195 -5.89 -14.31 -12.45
N ILE A 196 -6.37 -15.36 -11.85
CA ILE A 196 -7.10 -15.30 -10.59
C ILE A 196 -6.07 -15.09 -9.48
N THR A 197 -6.01 -13.88 -8.92
CA THR A 197 -5.39 -13.65 -7.62
C THR A 197 -6.42 -14.06 -6.56
N ASP A 198 -6.25 -15.22 -5.97
CA ASP A 198 -7.15 -15.79 -4.97
C ASP A 198 -6.55 -15.75 -3.56
N THR A 199 -5.33 -15.23 -3.43
CA THR A 199 -4.66 -15.11 -2.14
C THR A 199 -3.88 -13.80 -2.02
N THR A 200 -3.96 -13.19 -0.85
CA THR A 200 -3.13 -12.08 -0.38
C THR A 200 -2.42 -12.55 0.88
N THR A 201 -1.09 -12.47 0.92
CA THR A 201 -0.28 -12.97 2.03
C THR A 201 0.67 -11.93 2.58
N ILE A 202 1.00 -12.06 3.86
CA ILE A 202 1.94 -11.24 4.62
C ILE A 202 2.99 -12.16 5.24
N GLY A 203 4.26 -11.82 5.11
CA GLY A 203 5.37 -12.60 5.65
C GLY A 203 5.76 -13.84 4.85
N GLY A 204 5.26 -13.98 3.63
CA GLY A 204 5.60 -15.09 2.73
C GLY A 204 4.74 -15.12 1.48
N ILE A 205 4.98 -16.09 0.60
CA ILE A 205 4.16 -16.33 -0.60
C ILE A 205 3.40 -17.64 -0.44
N LEU A 206 2.08 -17.59 -0.56
CA LEU A 206 1.26 -18.76 -0.79
C LEU A 206 0.95 -18.88 -2.28
N ARG A 207 1.47 -19.90 -2.92
CA ARG A 207 1.22 -20.30 -4.31
C ARG A 207 1.16 -21.81 -4.39
N ALA A 208 1.27 -22.40 -5.57
CA ALA A 208 1.30 -23.87 -5.71
C ALA A 208 2.29 -24.57 -4.75
N THR A 209 3.38 -23.87 -4.41
CA THR A 209 4.27 -24.21 -3.29
C THR A 209 4.55 -22.95 -2.49
N ASP A 210 4.46 -23.02 -1.19
CA ASP A 210 4.85 -21.95 -0.31
C ASP A 210 6.36 -21.67 -0.43
N CYS A 211 6.78 -20.41 -0.32
CA CYS A 211 8.20 -20.06 -0.27
C CYS A 211 8.41 -18.64 0.27
N CYS A 212 9.70 -18.28 0.32
CA CYS A 212 10.11 -16.90 0.45
C CYS A 212 9.57 -16.27 1.74
N ASN A 213 9.60 -17.09 2.81
CA ASN A 213 9.08 -16.74 4.12
C ASN A 213 10.00 -15.73 4.79
N PHE A 214 9.42 -14.63 5.23
CA PHE A 214 10.14 -13.53 5.87
C PHE A 214 10.59 -13.91 7.29
N SER A 215 11.79 -13.50 7.64
CA SER A 215 12.30 -13.56 9.01
C SER A 215 12.40 -12.14 9.58
N GLY A 216 11.52 -11.82 10.52
CA GLY A 216 11.45 -10.48 11.09
C GLY A 216 10.06 -10.13 11.60
N SER A 217 9.82 -8.85 11.83
CA SER A 217 8.57 -8.34 12.36
C SER A 217 7.85 -7.47 11.32
N ILE A 218 6.54 -7.57 11.28
CA ILE A 218 5.66 -6.73 10.43
C ILE A 218 4.55 -6.17 11.30
N ASP A 219 4.20 -4.89 11.05
CA ASP A 219 3.22 -4.16 11.83
C ASP A 219 2.39 -3.22 10.94
N ASP A 220 1.16 -2.92 11.34
CA ASP A 220 0.29 -1.89 10.74
C ASP A 220 0.17 -1.97 9.22
N VAL A 221 -0.11 -3.16 8.68
CA VAL A 221 -0.26 -3.37 7.23
C VAL A 221 -1.56 -2.76 6.75
N SER A 222 -1.49 -1.86 5.78
CA SER A 222 -2.66 -1.21 5.17
C SER A 222 -2.64 -1.30 3.66
N LEU A 223 -3.82 -1.61 3.10
CA LEU A 223 -4.05 -1.89 1.69
C LEU A 223 -5.13 -0.96 1.15
N TRP A 224 -4.86 -0.31 0.02
CA TRP A 224 -5.68 0.77 -0.51
C TRP A 224 -6.00 0.57 -1.98
N ASP A 225 -7.26 0.85 -2.38
CA ASP A 225 -7.72 0.95 -3.77
C ASP A 225 -7.63 2.42 -4.23
N SER A 226 -6.42 2.98 -4.08
CA SER A 226 -6.10 4.36 -4.47
C SER A 226 -4.59 4.59 -4.33
N ASP A 227 -4.09 5.56 -5.06
CA ASP A 227 -2.76 6.12 -4.92
C ASP A 227 -2.70 7.07 -3.71
N LEU A 228 -2.04 6.67 -2.65
CA LEU A 228 -1.83 7.54 -1.49
C LEU A 228 -0.94 8.72 -1.85
N SER A 229 -1.38 9.92 -1.49
CA SER A 229 -0.55 11.11 -1.62
C SER A 229 0.67 11.06 -0.69
N PRO A 230 1.77 11.79 -1.00
CA PRO A 230 2.94 11.87 -0.13
C PRO A 230 2.61 12.33 1.30
N ALA A 231 1.57 13.17 1.47
CA ALA A 231 1.13 13.62 2.79
C ALA A 231 0.47 12.49 3.60
N GLN A 232 -0.31 11.63 2.95
CA GLN A 232 -0.92 10.46 3.58
C GLN A 232 0.14 9.42 3.96
N ILE A 233 1.12 9.17 3.08
CA ILE A 233 2.25 8.27 3.35
C ILE A 233 3.10 8.80 4.51
N SER A 234 3.41 10.09 4.52
CA SER A 234 4.13 10.73 5.63
C SER A 234 3.36 10.63 6.96
N ALA A 235 2.02 10.68 6.92
CA ALA A 235 1.20 10.51 8.11
C ALA A 235 1.26 9.06 8.63
N LEU A 236 1.21 8.05 7.76
CA LEU A 236 1.38 6.64 8.13
C LEU A 236 2.77 6.40 8.75
N ALA A 237 3.82 6.89 8.11
CA ALA A 237 5.18 6.81 8.61
C ALA A 237 5.39 7.60 9.93
N GLY A 238 4.55 8.61 10.18
CA GLY A 238 4.49 9.35 11.45
C GLY A 238 3.66 8.66 12.53
N GLY A 239 3.14 7.47 12.29
CA GLY A 239 2.38 6.67 13.25
C GLY A 239 0.87 6.93 13.27
N ALA A 240 0.32 7.60 12.25
CA ALA A 240 -1.13 7.68 12.11
C ALA A 240 -1.71 6.33 11.67
N SER A 241 -2.82 5.91 12.27
CA SER A 241 -3.51 4.70 11.83
C SER A 241 -4.07 4.83 10.41
N ALA A 242 -4.16 3.72 9.68
CA ALA A 242 -4.72 3.72 8.33
C ALA A 242 -6.16 4.28 8.29
N THR A 243 -6.96 3.99 9.29
CA THR A 243 -8.33 4.55 9.40
C THR A 243 -8.34 6.07 9.57
N ALA A 244 -7.36 6.65 10.27
CA ALA A 244 -7.23 8.10 10.39
C ALA A 244 -6.77 8.74 9.06
N VAL A 245 -5.85 8.08 8.36
CA VAL A 245 -5.32 8.55 7.07
C VAL A 245 -6.38 8.51 5.96
N SER A 246 -7.28 7.52 5.97
CA SER A 246 -8.40 7.47 5.00
C SER A 246 -9.31 8.70 5.06
N ALA A 247 -9.32 9.42 6.18
CA ALA A 247 -10.08 10.66 6.35
C ALA A 247 -9.33 11.92 5.88
N ILE A 248 -8.07 11.82 5.46
CA ILE A 248 -7.28 12.96 4.97
C ILE A 248 -7.63 13.21 3.50
N PRO A 249 -8.23 14.40 3.16
CA PRO A 249 -8.55 14.73 1.77
C PRO A 249 -7.27 14.90 0.93
N GLU A 250 -7.34 14.49 -0.32
CA GLU A 250 -6.24 14.70 -1.25
C GLU A 250 -5.95 16.20 -1.49
N PRO A 251 -4.66 16.59 -1.64
CA PRO A 251 -4.24 17.99 -1.76
C PRO A 251 -4.89 18.74 -2.92
N SER A 252 -5.23 18.06 -4.02
CA SER A 252 -5.89 18.63 -5.20
C SER A 252 -7.28 19.21 -4.89
N ALA A 253 -8.06 18.57 -4.05
CA ALA A 253 -9.37 19.04 -3.65
C ALA A 253 -9.28 20.29 -2.75
N ALA A 254 -8.32 20.34 -1.84
CA ALA A 254 -8.09 21.49 -0.96
C ALA A 254 -7.63 22.73 -1.74
N LEU A 255 -6.72 22.56 -2.71
CA LEU A 255 -6.17 23.66 -3.50
C LEU A 255 -7.20 24.25 -4.48
N LEU A 256 -8.02 23.41 -5.12
CA LEU A 256 -9.13 23.85 -6.00
C LEU A 256 -10.23 24.57 -5.21
N GLY A 257 -10.53 24.12 -4.00
CA GLY A 257 -11.47 24.81 -3.11
C GLY A 257 -10.99 26.22 -2.72
N LEU A 258 -9.70 26.38 -2.36
CA LEU A 258 -9.11 27.67 -2.00
C LEU A 258 -9.05 28.63 -3.18
N THR A 259 -8.65 28.16 -4.37
CA THR A 259 -8.60 28.99 -5.59
C THR A 259 -9.98 29.39 -6.05
N GLY A 260 -10.99 28.52 -5.95
CA GLY A 260 -12.38 28.85 -6.23
C GLY A 260 -12.94 29.92 -5.29
N LEU A 261 -12.61 29.83 -4.01
CA LEU A 261 -13.02 30.83 -3.01
C LEU A 261 -12.36 32.20 -3.27
N LEU A 262 -11.07 32.23 -3.60
CA LEU A 262 -10.33 33.47 -3.94
C LEU A 262 -10.86 34.14 -5.19
N LEU A 263 -11.25 33.38 -6.22
CA LEU A 263 -11.89 33.90 -7.43
C LEU A 263 -13.28 34.45 -7.17
N ALA A 264 -14.06 33.83 -6.29
CA ALA A 264 -15.37 34.29 -5.89
C ALA A 264 -15.32 35.65 -5.13
N PHE A 265 -14.32 35.83 -4.28
CA PHE A 265 -14.08 37.11 -3.56
C PHE A 265 -13.55 38.22 -4.47
N ARG A 266 -12.77 37.90 -5.50
CA ARG A 266 -12.23 38.89 -6.45
C ARG A 266 -13.31 39.46 -7.38
N ARG A 267 -14.43 38.77 -7.58
CA ARG A 267 -15.55 39.21 -8.41
C ARG A 267 -16.55 40.13 -7.70
N ARG A 268 -16.40 40.35 -6.40
CA ARG A 268 -17.27 41.22 -5.56
C ARG A 268 -16.68 42.61 -5.29
N ARG A 269 -15.60 43.02 -5.97
CA ARG A 269 -15.07 44.39 -5.94
C ARG A 269 -15.24 45.12 -7.25
#